data_70b393a909aead12839938410f11ce15
#
_entry.id   70b393a909aead12839938410f11ce15
#
_cell.length_a   1.000
_cell.length_b   1.000
_cell.length_c   1.000
_cell.angle_alpha   90.00
_cell.angle_beta   90.00
_cell.angle_gamma   90.00
#
_symmetry.space_group_name_H-M   'P 1'
#
loop_
_entity.id
_entity.type
_entity.pdbx_description
1 polymer ?
#
loop_
_entity_poly.entity_id
_entity_poly.type
_entity_poly.pdbx_seq_one_letter_code
_entity_poly.pdbx_strand_id
1 'polypeptide(L)'
;RYTDNEIADRWFSDMYAAETCINRYFNGRLMPQFPFEAMTSAALNVGCTDLWWNKKERHFTQIYREAQAQHWPAMCHRLPDFRYSAGKPVLLPRRLREEAWCLQH
;
A
#
# COMPACT_ATOMS: atom_id res chain seq x y z
N ARG A 1 26.67 -8.42 4.12
CA ARG A 1 26.13 -7.75 5.30
C ARG A 1 26.24 -6.24 5.14
N TYR A 2 25.18 -5.51 5.41
CA TYR A 2 25.12 -4.08 5.15
C TYR A 2 25.66 -3.27 6.33
N THR A 3 26.33 -2.16 6.03
CA THR A 3 26.69 -1.17 7.04
C THR A 3 25.44 -0.38 7.43
N ASP A 4 25.49 0.36 8.54
CA ASP A 4 24.37 1.19 8.99
C ASP A 4 23.98 2.24 7.93
N ASN A 5 24.96 2.84 7.25
CA ASN A 5 24.70 3.80 6.18
C ASN A 5 24.00 3.15 4.98
N GLU A 6 24.44 1.95 4.61
CA GLU A 6 23.82 1.20 3.51
C GLU A 6 22.37 0.83 3.84
N ILE A 7 22.10 0.43 5.09
CA ILE A 7 20.74 0.11 5.54
C ILE A 7 19.85 1.36 5.48
N ALA A 8 20.36 2.49 5.95
CA ALA A 8 19.60 3.76 5.91
C ALA A 8 19.32 4.18 4.47
N ASP A 9 20.31 4.08 3.56
CA ASP A 9 20.14 4.42 2.15
C ASP A 9 19.08 3.55 1.48
N ARG A 10 19.08 2.24 1.79
CA ARG A 10 18.10 1.31 1.26
C ARG A 10 16.70 1.64 1.78
N TRP A 11 16.57 1.97 3.05
CA TRP A 11 15.29 2.32 3.64
C TRP A 11 14.71 3.57 2.97
N PHE A 12 15.52 4.62 2.78
CA PHE A 12 15.08 5.83 2.09
C PHE A 12 14.69 5.55 0.65
N SER A 13 15.46 4.71 -0.04
CA SER A 13 15.16 4.32 -1.42
C SER A 13 13.82 3.59 -1.51
N ASP A 14 13.57 2.66 -0.60
CA ASP A 14 12.32 1.89 -0.57
C ASP A 14 11.12 2.77 -0.23
N MET A 15 11.28 3.68 0.73
CA MET A 15 10.23 4.65 1.08
C MET A 15 9.92 5.58 -0.09
N TYR A 16 10.94 6.08 -0.76
CA TYR A 16 10.76 6.95 -1.92
C TYR A 16 10.01 6.21 -3.04
N ALA A 17 10.38 4.97 -3.31
CA ALA A 17 9.71 4.15 -4.31
C ALA A 17 8.25 3.90 -3.95
N ALA A 18 7.97 3.61 -2.68
CA ALA A 18 6.60 3.38 -2.21
C ALA A 18 5.76 4.65 -2.32
N GLU A 19 6.29 5.80 -1.88
CA GLU A 19 5.58 7.07 -1.97
C GLU A 19 5.34 7.46 -3.44
N THR A 20 6.32 7.24 -4.30
CA THR A 20 6.18 7.49 -5.74
C THR A 20 5.09 6.63 -6.34
N CYS A 21 5.02 5.37 -5.93
CA CYS A 21 3.96 4.46 -6.36
C CYS A 21 2.57 5.00 -6.01
N ILE A 22 2.39 5.43 -4.76
CA ILE A 22 1.10 5.95 -4.31
C ILE A 22 0.75 7.24 -5.03
N ASN A 23 1.71 8.14 -5.22
CA ASN A 23 1.48 9.38 -5.96
C ASN A 23 1.12 9.12 -7.42
N ARG A 24 1.76 8.13 -8.03
CA ARG A 24 1.59 7.86 -9.47
C ARG A 24 0.31 7.08 -9.79
N TYR A 25 -0.02 6.07 -8.99
CA TYR A 25 -1.09 5.14 -9.31
C TYR A 25 -2.34 5.30 -8.47
N PHE A 26 -2.25 5.94 -7.31
CA PHE A 26 -3.35 6.01 -6.36
C PHE A 26 -3.78 7.43 -6.02
N ASN A 27 -3.39 8.40 -6.85
CA ASN A 27 -3.69 9.83 -6.61
C ASN A 27 -3.21 10.31 -5.24
N GLY A 28 -2.00 9.89 -4.85
CA GLY A 28 -1.46 10.20 -3.53
C GLY A 28 -1.43 11.68 -3.18
N ARG A 29 -1.24 12.56 -4.19
CA ARG A 29 -1.20 14.00 -3.96
C ARG A 29 -2.54 14.58 -3.55
N LEU A 30 -3.63 13.89 -3.86
CA LEU A 30 -4.99 14.28 -3.48
C LEU A 30 -5.44 13.60 -2.20
N MET A 31 -4.66 12.63 -1.72
CA MET A 31 -5.02 11.76 -0.61
C MET A 31 -4.74 12.45 0.72
N PRO A 32 -5.65 12.32 1.71
CA PRO A 32 -5.35 12.78 3.07
C PRO A 32 -4.12 12.07 3.66
N GLN A 33 -3.56 12.65 4.72
CA GLN A 33 -2.29 12.18 5.29
C GLN A 33 -2.32 10.72 5.74
N PHE A 34 -3.31 10.34 6.54
CA PHE A 34 -3.34 8.99 7.10
C PHE A 34 -3.58 7.92 6.03
N PRO A 35 -4.51 8.10 5.10
CA PRO A 35 -4.60 7.21 3.95
C PRO A 35 -3.29 7.10 3.16
N PHE A 36 -2.60 8.21 2.93
CA PHE A 36 -1.32 8.21 2.22
C PHE A 36 -0.27 7.37 2.96
N GLU A 37 -0.16 7.56 4.27
CA GLU A 37 0.80 6.82 5.09
C GLU A 37 0.49 5.32 5.09
N ALA A 38 -0.78 4.95 5.25
CA ALA A 38 -1.18 3.56 5.28
C ALA A 38 -0.95 2.88 3.92
N MET A 39 -1.27 3.56 2.83
CA MET A 39 -1.04 3.04 1.49
C MET A 39 0.45 2.89 1.19
N THR A 40 1.26 3.83 1.65
CA THR A 40 2.72 3.74 1.51
C THR A 40 3.26 2.50 2.25
N SER A 41 2.78 2.25 3.46
CA SER A 41 3.12 1.05 4.22
C SER A 41 2.73 -0.22 3.46
N ALA A 42 1.53 -0.25 2.90
CA ALA A 42 1.08 -1.39 2.10
C ALA A 42 1.96 -1.59 0.87
N ALA A 43 2.35 -0.52 0.18
CA ALA A 43 3.22 -0.61 -0.99
C ALA A 43 4.61 -1.15 -0.63
N LEU A 44 5.15 -0.78 0.53
CA LEU A 44 6.42 -1.32 1.02
C LEU A 44 6.36 -2.83 1.24
N ASN A 45 5.23 -3.32 1.72
CA ASN A 45 5.07 -4.72 2.10
C ASN A 45 4.61 -5.59 0.94
N VAL A 46 3.60 -5.14 0.19
CA VAL A 46 2.99 -5.90 -0.92
C VAL A 46 3.77 -5.72 -2.21
N GLY A 47 4.33 -4.53 -2.41
CA GLY A 47 4.93 -4.14 -3.69
C GLY A 47 3.97 -3.30 -4.51
N CYS A 48 4.53 -2.34 -5.25
CA CYS A 48 3.73 -1.38 -6.00
C CYS A 48 2.81 -2.05 -7.02
N THR A 49 3.38 -2.90 -7.87
CA THR A 49 2.62 -3.50 -8.97
C THR A 49 1.48 -4.37 -8.46
N ASP A 50 1.75 -5.19 -7.45
CA ASP A 50 0.74 -6.09 -6.92
C ASP A 50 -0.39 -5.33 -6.22
N LEU A 51 -0.13 -4.11 -5.77
CA LEU A 51 -1.13 -3.30 -5.11
C LEU A 51 -2.16 -2.74 -6.10
N TRP A 52 -1.77 -2.40 -7.33
CA TRP A 52 -2.70 -1.82 -8.31
C TRP A 52 -3.13 -2.79 -9.41
N TRP A 53 -2.41 -3.90 -9.60
CA TRP A 53 -2.70 -4.86 -10.68
C TRP A 53 -2.73 -6.29 -10.15
N ASN A 54 -3.82 -6.99 -10.43
CA ASN A 54 -3.95 -8.41 -10.08
C ASN A 54 -3.44 -9.24 -11.27
N LYS A 55 -2.23 -9.78 -11.13
CA LYS A 55 -1.58 -10.56 -12.19
C LYS A 55 -2.29 -11.86 -12.47
N LYS A 56 -2.90 -12.46 -11.46
CA LYS A 56 -3.57 -13.75 -11.57
C LYS A 56 -4.86 -13.63 -12.38
N GLU A 57 -5.65 -12.61 -12.10
CA GLU A 57 -6.95 -12.41 -12.75
C GLU A 57 -6.88 -11.40 -13.89
N ARG A 58 -5.75 -10.74 -14.09
CA ARG A 58 -5.48 -9.77 -15.16
C ARG A 58 -6.46 -8.62 -15.19
N HIS A 59 -6.63 -7.97 -14.04
CA HIS A 59 -7.42 -6.74 -13.96
C HIS A 59 -6.87 -5.84 -12.86
N PHE A 60 -7.31 -4.58 -12.88
CA PHE A 60 -6.97 -3.65 -11.81
C PHE A 60 -7.60 -4.11 -10.50
N THR A 61 -6.87 -3.89 -9.40
CA THR A 61 -7.37 -4.24 -8.07
C THR A 61 -8.52 -3.32 -7.67
N GLN A 62 -9.35 -3.78 -6.73
CA GLN A 62 -10.45 -2.97 -6.22
C GLN A 62 -9.92 -1.71 -5.50
N ILE A 63 -8.84 -1.86 -4.74
CA ILE A 63 -8.24 -0.72 -4.03
C ILE A 63 -7.76 0.38 -5.01
N TYR A 64 -7.22 -0.01 -6.16
CA TYR A 64 -6.84 0.92 -7.22
C TYR A 64 -8.05 1.68 -7.75
N ARG A 65 -9.15 0.97 -8.02
CA ARG A 65 -10.38 1.58 -8.53
C ARG A 65 -10.96 2.59 -7.55
N GLU A 66 -10.97 2.25 -6.27
CA GLU A 66 -11.45 3.17 -5.23
C GLU A 66 -10.57 4.41 -5.14
N ALA A 67 -9.26 4.26 -5.27
CA ALA A 67 -8.32 5.38 -5.27
C ALA A 67 -8.54 6.29 -6.49
N GLN A 68 -8.80 5.72 -7.67
CA GLN A 68 -9.07 6.51 -8.87
C GLN A 68 -10.34 7.33 -8.73
N ALA A 69 -11.34 6.80 -8.03
CA ALA A 69 -12.58 7.50 -7.76
C ALA A 69 -12.49 8.43 -6.54
N GLN A 70 -11.33 8.47 -5.89
CA GLN A 70 -11.07 9.26 -4.67
C GLN A 70 -12.01 8.88 -3.52
N HIS A 71 -12.45 7.62 -3.47
CA HIS A 71 -13.26 7.08 -2.40
C HIS A 71 -12.34 6.58 -1.29
N TRP A 72 -11.77 7.49 -0.50
CA TRP A 72 -10.72 7.16 0.46
C TRP A 72 -11.15 6.15 1.53
N PRO A 73 -12.31 6.28 2.17
CA PRO A 73 -12.75 5.25 3.12
C PRO A 73 -12.92 3.87 2.48
N ALA A 74 -13.52 3.81 1.28
CA ALA A 74 -13.69 2.56 0.56
C ALA A 74 -12.34 1.95 0.18
N MET A 75 -11.38 2.80 -0.24
CA MET A 75 -10.01 2.38 -0.51
C MET A 75 -9.38 1.75 0.74
N CYS A 76 -9.51 2.40 1.89
CA CYS A 76 -8.98 1.90 3.15
C CYS A 76 -9.53 0.52 3.49
N HIS A 77 -10.81 0.29 3.25
CA HIS A 77 -11.45 -0.99 3.54
C HIS A 77 -10.98 -2.12 2.61
N ARG A 78 -10.29 -1.81 1.52
CA ARG A 78 -9.72 -2.82 0.63
C ARG A 78 -8.33 -3.31 1.08
N LEU A 79 -7.69 -2.65 2.05
CA LEU A 79 -6.37 -3.08 2.51
C LEU A 79 -6.34 -4.54 2.98
N PRO A 80 -7.33 -5.06 3.72
CA PRO A 80 -7.32 -6.46 4.11
C PRO A 80 -7.38 -7.47 2.96
N ASP A 81 -7.68 -7.03 1.73
CA ASP A 81 -7.63 -7.91 0.56
C ASP A 81 -6.21 -8.46 0.34
N PHE A 82 -5.18 -7.79 0.84
CA PHE A 82 -3.77 -8.16 0.68
C PHE A 82 -3.23 -8.92 1.89
N ARG A 83 -4.05 -9.77 2.50
CA ARG A 83 -3.72 -10.50 3.72
C ARG A 83 -2.94 -11.79 3.51
N TYR A 84 -2.81 -12.26 2.28
CA TYR A 84 -2.23 -13.57 2.00
C TYR A 84 -0.73 -13.50 1.74
N SER A 85 0.00 -14.48 2.28
CA SER A 85 1.39 -14.75 1.91
C SER A 85 1.52 -16.27 1.76
N ALA A 86 2.00 -16.73 0.60
CA ALA A 86 2.09 -18.15 0.27
C ALA A 86 0.76 -18.90 0.47
N GLY A 87 -0.36 -18.24 0.13
CA GLY A 87 -1.70 -18.81 0.25
C GLY A 87 -2.30 -18.82 1.65
N LYS A 88 -1.59 -18.29 2.66
CA LYS A 88 -2.04 -18.24 4.05
C LYS A 88 -2.33 -16.81 4.48
N PRO A 89 -3.39 -16.55 5.27
CA PRO A 89 -3.75 -15.19 5.67
C PRO A 89 -2.90 -14.66 6.83
N VAL A 90 -1.58 -14.85 6.76
CA VAL A 90 -0.65 -14.48 7.84
C VAL A 90 -0.45 -12.97 7.95
N LEU A 91 -0.79 -12.21 6.92
CA LEU A 91 -0.63 -10.75 6.91
C LEU A 91 -1.88 -10.01 7.36
N LEU A 92 -2.95 -10.72 7.71
CA LEU A 92 -4.21 -10.08 8.09
C LEU A 92 -4.06 -9.09 9.26
N PRO A 93 -3.36 -9.42 10.37
CA PRO A 93 -3.21 -8.45 11.46
C PRO A 93 -2.55 -7.15 11.01
N ARG A 94 -1.54 -7.22 10.14
CA ARG A 94 -0.88 -6.03 9.59
C ARG A 94 -1.84 -5.21 8.74
N ARG A 95 -2.60 -5.87 7.86
CA ARG A 95 -3.56 -5.17 7.00
C ARG A 95 -4.67 -4.51 7.80
N LEU A 96 -5.12 -5.14 8.87
CA LEU A 96 -6.13 -4.54 9.74
C LEU A 96 -5.60 -3.31 10.48
N ARG A 97 -4.35 -3.33 10.90
CA ARG A 97 -3.72 -2.14 11.50
C ARG A 97 -3.59 -1.01 10.49
N GLU A 98 -3.21 -1.32 9.26
CA GLU A 98 -3.12 -0.32 8.19
C GLU A 98 -4.49 0.25 7.84
N GLU A 99 -5.52 -0.60 7.80
CA GLU A 99 -6.89 -0.15 7.58
C GLU A 99 -7.34 0.83 8.65
N ALA A 100 -7.12 0.50 9.92
CA ALA A 100 -7.46 1.36 11.04
C ALA A 100 -6.72 2.70 10.96
N TRP A 101 -5.43 2.67 10.63
CA TRP A 101 -4.62 3.87 10.45
C TRP A 101 -5.17 4.72 9.31
N CYS A 102 -5.47 4.08 8.19
CA CYS A 102 -5.99 4.72 6.99
C CYS A 102 -7.32 5.45 7.25
N LEU A 103 -8.16 4.90 8.11
CA LEU A 103 -9.47 5.45 8.42
C LEU A 103 -9.46 6.57 9.48
N GLN A 104 -8.30 6.91 10.02
CA GLN A 104 -8.21 8.00 11.01
C GLN A 104 -8.48 9.36 10.37
N HIS A 105 -9.00 10.27 11.17
CA HIS A 105 -9.35 11.63 10.74
C HIS A 105 -8.34 12.67 11.22
#